data_6c69a32e8af197e6e034c79f74da2f10
#
_entry.id   6c69a32e8af197e6e034c79f74da2f10
#
_cell.length_a   1.000
_cell.length_b   1.000
_cell.length_c   1.000
_cell.angle_alpha   90.00
_cell.angle_beta   90.00
_cell.angle_gamma   90.00
#
_symmetry.space_group_name_H-M   'P 1'
#
loop_
_entity.id
_entity.type
_entity.pdbx_description
1 polymer ?
#
loop_
_entity_poly.entity_id
_entity_poly.type
_entity_poly.pdbx_seq_one_letter_code
_entity_poly.pdbx_strand_id
1 'polypeptide(L)'
;MKSSIRTTAIILGAVLASGTALAQELYIYPAKGQSNDQMEKDKFECYTWARNDTGFDPMAVPTTTTAAPSDQKKSGGIARGALGGAALGAIIGDSSKSAKRGAAAGGLIGGVRQSSANRETERQQQEWQQRESANYSNNRNNYNRAYSACLEGRGYTVK
;
A
#
# COMPACT_ATOMS: atom_id res chain seq x y z
N MET A 1 37.49 16.72 25.03
CA MET A 1 36.07 17.07 24.94
C MET A 1 35.80 17.93 23.71
N LYS A 2 35.95 17.42 22.49
CA LYS A 2 35.66 18.15 21.22
C LYS A 2 35.31 17.22 20.07
N SER A 3 34.39 16.25 20.25
CA SER A 3 34.02 15.33 19.18
C SER A 3 32.51 14.98 19.09
N SER A 4 31.65 15.74 19.80
CA SER A 4 30.24 15.33 19.92
C SER A 4 29.23 16.21 19.16
N ILE A 5 29.67 17.22 18.37
CA ILE A 5 28.77 18.20 17.75
C ILE A 5 28.55 17.98 16.22
N ARG A 6 29.26 17.05 15.59
CA ARG A 6 29.21 16.89 14.12
C ARG A 6 28.23 15.81 13.63
N THR A 7 27.63 15.02 14.51
CA THR A 7 26.73 13.91 14.14
C THR A 7 25.23 14.27 14.20
N THR A 8 24.86 15.41 14.78
CA THR A 8 23.45 15.79 14.97
C THR A 8 22.84 16.58 13.79
N ALA A 9 23.66 16.99 12.82
CA ALA A 9 23.20 17.87 11.73
C ALA A 9 22.73 17.15 10.45
N ILE A 10 22.83 15.82 10.37
CA ILE A 10 22.52 15.06 9.13
C ILE A 10 21.12 14.42 9.16
N ILE A 11 20.43 14.40 10.29
CA ILE A 11 19.12 13.70 10.43
C ILE A 11 17.92 14.61 10.09
N LEU A 12 18.11 15.90 9.90
CA LEU A 12 16.97 16.84 9.70
C LEU A 12 16.61 17.11 8.22
N GLY A 13 17.22 16.41 7.27
CA GLY A 13 17.05 16.67 5.82
C GLY A 13 16.16 15.69 5.03
N ALA A 14 15.59 14.65 5.64
CA ALA A 14 15.01 13.51 4.89
C ALA A 14 13.47 13.37 4.97
N VAL A 15 12.71 14.39 5.40
CA VAL A 15 11.27 14.21 5.70
C VAL A 15 10.33 15.09 4.85
N LEU A 16 10.68 15.53 3.67
CA LEU A 16 9.76 16.33 2.83
C LEU A 16 9.61 15.81 1.38
N ALA A 17 9.53 14.50 1.18
CA ALA A 17 9.01 13.94 -0.07
C ALA A 17 7.62 13.34 0.18
N SER A 18 6.71 14.09 0.80
CA SER A 18 5.28 13.78 0.75
C SER A 18 4.82 14.10 -0.66
N GLY A 19 4.82 13.08 -1.54
CA GLY A 19 4.21 13.18 -2.86
C GLY A 19 2.74 13.58 -2.69
N THR A 20 2.43 14.83 -3.00
CA THR A 20 1.05 15.28 -3.16
C THR A 20 0.47 14.48 -4.32
N ALA A 21 -0.42 13.55 -4.02
CA ALA A 21 -1.30 12.97 -5.02
C ALA A 21 -2.12 14.13 -5.59
N LEU A 22 -1.72 14.61 -6.78
CA LEU A 22 -2.50 15.60 -7.52
C LEU A 22 -3.81 14.90 -7.90
N ALA A 23 -4.89 15.27 -7.23
CA ALA A 23 -6.22 14.95 -7.70
C ALA A 23 -6.34 15.63 -9.09
N GLN A 24 -6.48 14.83 -10.16
CA GLN A 24 -6.73 15.36 -11.49
C GLN A 24 -8.18 15.87 -11.49
N GLU A 25 -8.35 17.17 -11.31
CA GLU A 25 -9.62 17.84 -11.55
C GLU A 25 -9.78 18.07 -13.05
N LEU A 26 -10.92 17.66 -13.59
CA LEU A 26 -11.29 17.92 -14.98
C LEU A 26 -11.98 19.29 -15.07
N TYR A 27 -11.38 20.19 -15.82
CA TYR A 27 -11.97 21.50 -16.12
C TYR A 27 -12.84 21.41 -17.38
N ILE A 28 -14.12 21.80 -17.26
CA ILE A 28 -15.13 21.69 -18.30
C ILE A 28 -15.55 23.08 -18.73
N TYR A 29 -15.40 23.39 -20.02
CA TYR A 29 -15.74 24.67 -20.63
C TYR A 29 -16.77 24.51 -21.75
N PRO A 30 -17.87 25.29 -21.75
CA PRO A 30 -18.82 25.30 -22.86
C PRO A 30 -18.18 25.90 -24.13
N ALA A 31 -18.06 25.11 -25.20
CA ALA A 31 -17.47 25.58 -26.46
C ALA A 31 -18.51 26.07 -27.48
N LYS A 32 -19.80 25.83 -27.25
CA LYS A 32 -20.90 26.19 -28.14
C LYS A 32 -21.94 27.13 -27.50
N GLY A 33 -21.56 27.82 -26.42
CA GLY A 33 -22.46 28.77 -25.76
C GLY A 33 -23.57 28.11 -24.90
N GLN A 34 -23.35 26.89 -24.42
CA GLN A 34 -24.27 26.20 -23.51
C GLN A 34 -24.47 27.02 -22.22
N SER A 35 -25.72 27.08 -21.72
CA SER A 35 -26.02 27.71 -20.45
C SER A 35 -25.50 26.88 -19.27
N ASN A 36 -25.40 27.50 -18.10
CA ASN A 36 -24.99 26.78 -16.89
C ASN A 36 -25.96 25.63 -16.54
N ASP A 37 -27.25 25.83 -16.67
CA ASP A 37 -28.27 24.81 -16.41
C ASP A 37 -28.12 23.62 -17.37
N GLN A 38 -27.85 23.89 -18.64
CA GLN A 38 -27.57 22.85 -19.62
C GLN A 38 -26.27 22.10 -19.29
N MET A 39 -25.24 22.82 -18.87
CA MET A 39 -23.96 22.22 -18.48
C MET A 39 -24.13 21.28 -17.29
N GLU A 40 -24.87 21.66 -16.26
CA GLU A 40 -25.10 20.79 -15.08
C GLU A 40 -25.90 19.54 -15.47
N LYS A 41 -26.90 19.65 -16.32
CA LYS A 41 -27.65 18.51 -16.85
C LYS A 41 -26.73 17.57 -17.65
N ASP A 42 -25.94 18.10 -18.56
CA ASP A 42 -25.01 17.33 -19.40
C ASP A 42 -23.93 16.64 -18.57
N LYS A 43 -23.39 17.31 -17.55
CA LYS A 43 -22.47 16.73 -16.59
C LYS A 43 -23.08 15.52 -15.86
N PHE A 44 -24.32 15.66 -15.38
CA PHE A 44 -25.00 14.57 -14.67
C PHE A 44 -25.29 13.37 -15.59
N GLU A 45 -25.73 13.62 -16.80
CA GLU A 45 -25.99 12.58 -17.79
C GLU A 45 -24.69 11.86 -18.20
N CYS A 46 -23.61 12.60 -18.45
CA CYS A 46 -22.30 12.04 -18.77
C CYS A 46 -21.69 11.28 -17.56
N TYR A 47 -21.87 11.77 -16.33
CA TYR A 47 -21.48 11.04 -15.13
C TYR A 47 -22.20 9.68 -15.05
N THR A 48 -23.51 9.66 -15.24
CA THR A 48 -24.31 8.44 -15.19
C THR A 48 -23.89 7.46 -16.28
N TRP A 49 -23.67 7.95 -17.48
CA TRP A 49 -23.23 7.14 -18.60
C TRP A 49 -21.83 6.56 -18.36
N ALA A 50 -20.84 7.39 -18.00
CA ALA A 50 -19.47 6.94 -17.77
C ALA A 50 -19.37 5.93 -16.61
N ARG A 51 -20.15 6.15 -15.52
CA ARG A 51 -20.25 5.20 -14.43
C ARG A 51 -20.78 3.84 -14.88
N ASN A 52 -21.82 3.83 -15.70
CA ASN A 52 -22.42 2.58 -16.20
C ASN A 52 -21.50 1.86 -17.20
N ASP A 53 -20.79 2.63 -18.04
CA ASP A 53 -19.87 2.10 -19.05
C ASP A 53 -18.61 1.49 -18.43
N THR A 54 -18.04 2.15 -17.42
CA THR A 54 -16.78 1.73 -16.79
C THR A 54 -16.94 0.88 -15.55
N GLY A 55 -18.14 0.85 -14.95
CA GLY A 55 -18.40 0.22 -13.67
C GLY A 55 -17.76 0.92 -12.47
N PHE A 56 -17.16 2.11 -12.66
CA PHE A 56 -16.49 2.87 -11.62
C PHE A 56 -17.29 4.09 -11.22
N ASP A 57 -17.57 4.24 -9.92
CA ASP A 57 -18.24 5.42 -9.36
C ASP A 57 -17.23 6.28 -8.58
N PRO A 58 -16.87 7.47 -9.10
CA PRO A 58 -15.91 8.35 -8.43
C PRO A 58 -16.45 8.96 -7.13
N MET A 59 -17.77 8.93 -6.91
CA MET A 59 -18.42 9.42 -5.69
C MET A 59 -18.53 8.35 -4.61
N ALA A 60 -18.33 7.08 -4.95
CA ALA A 60 -18.33 6.00 -3.99
C ALA A 60 -17.07 6.03 -3.10
N VAL A 61 -17.24 5.62 -1.86
CA VAL A 61 -16.08 5.43 -0.96
C VAL A 61 -15.17 4.36 -1.57
N PRO A 62 -13.86 4.62 -1.73
CA PRO A 62 -12.94 3.62 -2.25
C PRO A 62 -12.98 2.34 -1.44
N THR A 63 -13.26 1.22 -2.09
CA THR A 63 -13.22 -0.11 -1.50
C THR A 63 -12.11 -0.92 -2.15
N THR A 64 -11.51 -1.83 -1.38
CA THR A 64 -10.50 -2.73 -1.92
C THR A 64 -11.14 -3.80 -2.78
N THR A 65 -10.51 -4.16 -3.90
CA THR A 65 -10.99 -5.19 -4.82
C THR A 65 -10.61 -6.59 -4.37
N THR A 66 -9.55 -6.68 -3.56
CA THR A 66 -9.05 -7.96 -3.01
C THR A 66 -8.91 -7.88 -1.50
N ALA A 67 -9.03 -9.03 -0.84
CA ALA A 67 -8.79 -9.11 0.60
C ALA A 67 -7.32 -8.77 0.93
N ALA A 68 -7.11 -7.97 1.96
CA ALA A 68 -5.77 -7.68 2.45
C ALA A 68 -5.08 -8.97 2.94
N PRO A 69 -3.76 -9.12 2.70
CA PRO A 69 -2.99 -10.19 3.32
C PRO A 69 -3.13 -10.15 4.84
N SER A 70 -3.25 -11.34 5.46
CA SER A 70 -3.40 -11.42 6.92
C SER A 70 -2.14 -10.95 7.64
N ASP A 71 -2.31 -10.08 8.64
CA ASP A 71 -1.24 -9.56 9.51
C ASP A 71 -0.70 -10.60 10.51
N GLN A 72 -0.66 -11.86 10.16
CA GLN A 72 -0.16 -12.88 11.05
C GLN A 72 1.36 -12.77 11.21
N LYS A 73 1.82 -11.78 11.99
CA LYS A 73 3.21 -11.74 12.45
C LYS A 73 3.45 -12.97 13.33
N LYS A 74 4.27 -13.88 12.83
CA LYS A 74 4.67 -15.06 13.62
C LYS A 74 5.55 -14.59 14.78
N SER A 75 5.08 -14.78 16.01
CA SER A 75 5.84 -14.52 17.23
C SER A 75 6.28 -15.83 17.87
N GLY A 76 7.33 -15.80 18.67
CA GLY A 76 7.80 -16.98 19.43
C GLY A 76 8.81 -17.88 18.71
N GLY A 77 9.35 -17.49 17.53
CA GLY A 77 10.36 -18.27 16.82
C GLY A 77 11.64 -18.47 17.63
N ILE A 78 12.08 -17.44 18.36
CA ILE A 78 13.23 -17.52 19.26
C ILE A 78 12.97 -18.53 20.40
N ALA A 79 11.82 -18.42 21.06
CA ALA A 79 11.45 -19.30 22.16
C ALA A 79 11.33 -20.77 21.70
N ARG A 80 10.62 -21.00 20.58
CA ARG A 80 10.47 -22.36 20.01
C ARG A 80 11.81 -22.94 19.54
N GLY A 81 12.66 -22.13 18.90
CA GLY A 81 13.98 -22.52 18.47
C GLY A 81 14.90 -22.85 19.66
N ALA A 82 14.86 -22.03 20.72
CA ALA A 82 15.63 -22.27 21.94
C ALA A 82 15.18 -23.55 22.66
N LEU A 83 13.87 -23.80 22.79
CA LEU A 83 13.34 -25.02 23.40
C LEU A 83 13.72 -26.26 22.60
N GLY A 84 13.57 -26.25 21.29
CA GLY A 84 13.96 -27.35 20.41
C GLY A 84 15.47 -27.60 20.44
N GLY A 85 16.30 -26.56 20.40
CA GLY A 85 17.74 -26.67 20.49
C GLY A 85 18.21 -27.14 21.85
N ALA A 86 17.58 -26.71 22.94
CA ALA A 86 17.88 -27.22 24.30
C ALA A 86 17.60 -28.72 24.44
N ALA A 87 16.44 -29.17 23.91
CA ALA A 87 16.07 -30.59 23.94
C ALA A 87 17.08 -31.45 23.16
N LEU A 88 17.45 -31.05 21.94
CA LEU A 88 18.47 -31.76 21.17
C LEU A 88 19.84 -31.71 21.83
N GLY A 89 20.25 -30.57 22.39
CA GLY A 89 21.52 -30.44 23.11
C GLY A 89 21.58 -31.30 24.40
N ALA A 90 20.45 -31.51 25.07
CA ALA A 90 20.35 -32.40 26.22
C ALA A 90 20.44 -33.89 25.83
N ILE A 91 19.90 -34.25 24.65
CA ILE A 91 19.92 -35.65 24.16
C ILE A 91 21.33 -36.05 23.67
N ILE A 92 22.01 -35.13 22.97
CA ILE A 92 23.32 -35.44 22.35
C ILE A 92 24.48 -35.20 23.30
N GLY A 93 24.33 -34.30 24.28
CA GLY A 93 25.37 -33.91 25.22
C GLY A 93 24.96 -34.14 26.66
N ASP A 94 25.75 -34.96 27.38
CA ASP A 94 25.53 -35.39 28.75
C ASP A 94 25.71 -34.29 29.82
N SER A 95 25.48 -33.01 29.46
CA SER A 95 25.65 -31.91 30.41
C SER A 95 24.71 -30.71 30.15
N SER A 96 24.39 -29.99 31.24
CA SER A 96 23.63 -28.74 31.19
C SER A 96 24.26 -27.63 30.30
N LYS A 97 25.58 -27.75 30.05
CA LYS A 97 26.31 -26.84 29.16
C LYS A 97 25.95 -27.06 27.68
N SER A 98 25.76 -28.30 27.26
CA SER A 98 25.35 -28.65 25.90
C SER A 98 23.89 -28.25 25.60
N ALA A 99 23.01 -28.40 26.59
CA ALA A 99 21.62 -27.91 26.47
C ALA A 99 21.56 -26.37 26.29
N LYS A 100 22.38 -25.62 27.06
CA LYS A 100 22.46 -24.16 26.93
C LYS A 100 23.01 -23.72 25.56
N ARG A 101 24.02 -24.40 25.03
CA ARG A 101 24.56 -24.12 23.67
C ARG A 101 23.55 -24.45 22.59
N GLY A 102 22.82 -25.56 22.73
CA GLY A 102 21.75 -25.94 21.83
C GLY A 102 20.59 -24.92 21.84
N ALA A 103 20.21 -24.44 23.03
CA ALA A 103 19.18 -23.38 23.16
C ALA A 103 19.61 -22.07 22.48
N ALA A 104 20.85 -21.65 22.66
CA ALA A 104 21.37 -20.45 22.01
C ALA A 104 21.39 -20.58 20.49
N ALA A 105 21.90 -21.66 19.95
CA ALA A 105 21.91 -21.89 18.49
C ALA A 105 20.49 -22.02 17.93
N GLY A 106 19.60 -22.76 18.57
CA GLY A 106 18.21 -22.91 18.16
C GLY A 106 17.43 -21.60 18.24
N GLY A 107 17.69 -20.78 19.24
CA GLY A 107 17.09 -19.44 19.36
C GLY A 107 17.50 -18.51 18.22
N LEU A 108 18.77 -18.50 17.84
CA LEU A 108 19.27 -17.70 16.71
C LEU A 108 18.62 -18.14 15.38
N ILE A 109 18.59 -19.45 15.12
CA ILE A 109 17.96 -19.98 13.88
C ILE A 109 16.46 -19.68 13.86
N GLY A 110 15.77 -19.85 15.00
CA GLY A 110 14.35 -19.53 15.13
C GLY A 110 14.05 -18.06 14.93
N GLY A 111 14.92 -17.17 15.44
CA GLY A 111 14.82 -15.73 15.25
C GLY A 111 15.01 -15.29 13.80
N VAL A 112 16.00 -15.88 13.09
CA VAL A 112 16.22 -15.58 11.65
C VAL A 112 15.02 -16.02 10.81
N ARG A 113 14.49 -17.23 11.05
CA ARG A 113 13.29 -17.72 10.34
C ARG A 113 12.07 -16.84 10.61
N GLN A 114 11.88 -16.38 11.83
CA GLN A 114 10.80 -15.46 12.19
C GLN A 114 10.95 -14.11 11.47
N SER A 115 12.16 -13.54 11.45
CA SER A 115 12.44 -12.29 10.75
C SER A 115 12.17 -12.38 9.25
N SER A 116 12.56 -13.50 8.62
CA SER A 116 12.32 -13.73 7.20
C SER A 116 10.81 -13.83 6.88
N ALA A 117 10.06 -14.56 7.72
CA ALA A 117 8.61 -14.68 7.55
C ALA A 117 7.88 -13.33 7.74
N ASN A 118 8.33 -12.51 8.70
CA ASN A 118 7.75 -11.19 8.92
C ASN A 118 8.04 -10.24 7.75
N ARG A 119 9.26 -10.26 7.21
CA ARG A 119 9.63 -9.48 6.01
C ARG A 119 8.81 -9.88 4.78
N GLU A 120 8.54 -11.18 4.63
CA GLU A 120 7.69 -11.67 3.56
C GLU A 120 6.25 -11.13 3.67
N THR A 121 5.68 -11.16 4.87
CA THR A 121 4.35 -10.59 5.14
C THR A 121 4.32 -9.08 4.85
N GLU A 122 5.36 -8.35 5.25
CA GLU A 122 5.47 -6.91 4.99
C GLU A 122 5.56 -6.60 3.47
N ARG A 123 6.32 -7.40 2.70
CA ARG A 123 6.37 -7.27 1.24
C ARG A 123 5.01 -7.54 0.60
N GLN A 124 4.33 -8.63 1.00
CA GLN A 124 3.01 -8.97 0.47
C GLN A 124 2.00 -7.86 0.73
N GLN A 125 2.03 -7.22 1.91
CA GLN A 125 1.19 -6.08 2.21
C GLN A 125 1.51 -4.86 1.34
N GLN A 126 2.80 -4.53 1.17
CA GLN A 126 3.22 -3.43 0.31
C GLN A 126 2.80 -3.66 -1.15
N GLU A 127 3.02 -4.85 -1.67
CA GLU A 127 2.60 -5.22 -3.03
C GLU A 127 1.08 -5.18 -3.21
N TRP A 128 0.34 -5.62 -2.19
CA TRP A 128 -1.12 -5.53 -2.21
C TRP A 128 -1.59 -4.06 -2.23
N GLN A 129 -1.03 -3.20 -1.37
CA GLN A 129 -1.36 -1.78 -1.35
C GLN A 129 -1.04 -1.10 -2.70
N GLN A 130 0.11 -1.41 -3.30
CA GLN A 130 0.49 -0.88 -4.60
C GLN A 130 -0.48 -1.33 -5.70
N ARG A 131 -0.89 -2.61 -5.70
CA ARG A 131 -1.86 -3.14 -6.67
C ARG A 131 -3.23 -2.49 -6.50
N GLU A 132 -3.73 -2.36 -5.28
CA GLU A 132 -5.04 -1.73 -5.03
C GLU A 132 -5.03 -0.25 -5.44
N SER A 133 -3.97 0.50 -5.12
CA SER A 133 -3.85 1.89 -5.53
C SER A 133 -3.74 2.05 -7.05
N ALA A 134 -3.00 1.16 -7.72
CA ALA A 134 -2.90 1.14 -9.18
C ALA A 134 -4.25 0.79 -9.85
N ASN A 135 -4.97 -0.20 -9.32
CA ASN A 135 -6.31 -0.57 -9.80
C ASN A 135 -7.29 0.61 -9.67
N TYR A 136 -7.30 1.26 -8.51
CA TYR A 136 -8.14 2.44 -8.30
C TYR A 136 -7.80 3.57 -9.29
N SER A 137 -6.51 3.86 -9.46
CA SER A 137 -6.04 4.90 -10.40
C SER A 137 -6.41 4.57 -11.85
N ASN A 138 -6.26 3.32 -12.26
CA ASN A 138 -6.62 2.87 -13.61
C ASN A 138 -8.13 2.97 -13.86
N ASN A 139 -8.95 2.55 -12.90
CA ASN A 139 -10.41 2.64 -13.00
C ASN A 139 -10.87 4.10 -13.05
N ARG A 140 -10.29 4.97 -12.22
CA ARG A 140 -10.56 6.41 -12.25
C ARG A 140 -10.16 7.04 -13.60
N ASN A 141 -9.00 6.67 -14.15
CA ASN A 141 -8.55 7.16 -15.44
C ASN A 141 -9.48 6.70 -16.58
N ASN A 142 -9.96 5.46 -16.53
CA ASN A 142 -10.93 4.95 -17.50
C ASN A 142 -12.25 5.73 -17.42
N TYR A 143 -12.76 5.96 -16.21
CA TYR A 143 -13.93 6.79 -15.97
C TYR A 143 -13.73 8.21 -16.51
N ASN A 144 -12.62 8.86 -16.19
CA ASN A 144 -12.33 10.22 -16.64
C ASN A 144 -12.30 10.33 -18.16
N ARG A 145 -11.73 9.31 -18.85
CA ARG A 145 -11.74 9.27 -20.34
C ARG A 145 -13.15 9.13 -20.89
N ALA A 146 -13.96 8.24 -20.33
CA ALA A 146 -15.35 8.06 -20.76
C ALA A 146 -16.16 9.34 -20.52
N TYR A 147 -16.04 9.93 -19.33
CA TYR A 147 -16.71 11.16 -18.96
C TYR A 147 -16.33 12.33 -19.89
N SER A 148 -15.04 12.52 -20.15
CA SER A 148 -14.54 13.54 -21.06
C SER A 148 -15.06 13.32 -22.48
N ALA A 149 -15.02 12.10 -23.00
CA ALA A 149 -15.52 11.77 -24.34
C ALA A 149 -17.03 12.09 -24.49
N CYS A 150 -17.83 11.80 -23.46
CA CYS A 150 -19.25 12.14 -23.45
C CYS A 150 -19.46 13.66 -23.52
N LEU A 151 -18.74 14.44 -22.70
CA LEU A 151 -18.85 15.90 -22.67
C LEU A 151 -18.35 16.54 -23.97
N GLU A 152 -17.24 16.06 -24.52
CA GLU A 152 -16.71 16.54 -25.80
C GLU A 152 -17.70 16.27 -26.95
N GLY A 153 -18.36 15.11 -26.96
CA GLY A 153 -19.43 14.79 -27.90
C GLY A 153 -20.62 15.77 -27.82
N ARG A 154 -20.84 16.36 -26.63
CA ARG A 154 -21.89 17.41 -26.42
C ARG A 154 -21.39 18.83 -26.69
N GLY A 155 -20.12 19.01 -27.06
CA GLY A 155 -19.54 20.28 -27.40
C GLY A 155 -18.95 21.06 -26.24
N TYR A 156 -18.46 20.38 -25.24
CA TYR A 156 -17.63 20.95 -24.17
C TYR A 156 -16.15 20.73 -24.50
N THR A 157 -15.29 21.58 -23.97
CA THR A 157 -13.86 21.36 -23.94
C THR A 157 -13.49 20.86 -22.55
N VAL A 158 -12.82 19.72 -22.45
CA VAL A 158 -12.38 19.12 -21.19
C VAL A 158 -10.86 19.14 -21.13
N LYS A 159 -10.28 19.59 -19.99
CA LYS A 159 -8.83 19.67 -19.76
C LYS A 159 -8.47 19.16 -18.37
#